data_a027d899a4acf21ce9a9862a36054aef
#
_entry.id   a027d899a4acf21ce9a9862a36054aef
#
_cell.length_a   1.000
_cell.length_b   1.000
_cell.length_c   1.000
_cell.angle_alpha   90.00
_cell.angle_beta   90.00
_cell.angle_gamma   90.00
#
_symmetry.space_group_name_H-M   'P 1'
#
loop_
_entity.id
_entity.type
_entity.pdbx_description
1 polymer ?
#
loop_
_entity_poly.entity_id
_entity_poly.type
_entity_poly.pdbx_seq_one_letter_code
_entity_poly.pdbx_strand_id
1 'polypeptide(L)'
;MKCNLKRVLSILFSATIIISVVINTSVIAGAATGVMADATQIDVKKNISINSTDVTIYAIEDWAEKYISIPSNFNSSFQLIVSGANQISYYVDGYEEVNISSNGLITPKINTYYWYGNYGTTVEEPNKTPTKITKDIEYGESTIIVCADDVEFEVKVDVVDYSDVYAEKIMDDYVSKNIKNDMSTYEKINIIAKFVAERDYDDGYSSYAGLIIAGGGDCWASTDAIIYMSKSAGLQAWKRNGSKDYGAGSGHMNAMVSDGKEYYEVEAGFTGSAPRYYSVKVRNSLYSYRLDDFDGMQIYQYDGEMYPSVLEIPSEINGNKVTSIGTYFAQSHPLIEGNSNINRVILPDTVKEIGDGAFLACENLASITIPKSVLYIGQRALGYLSDSYKREGFIIYGYKNTASEEYANINGFEFIALDEKFFSSGDANGDGSVNAKDRMMLTRYLAKWSSYENINMTSADVNKDGEVNAKDRMILTRHLAKWNGYISLPYTG
;
A
#
# COMPACT_ATOMS: atom_id res chain seq x y z
N MET A 1 -40.24 2.96 -4.12
CA MET A 1 -40.32 4.43 -4.01
C MET A 1 -40.23 4.95 -2.56
N LYS A 2 -40.84 4.31 -1.56
CA LYS A 2 -40.77 4.76 -0.13
C LYS A 2 -39.42 4.50 0.52
N CYS A 3 -38.75 3.42 0.18
CA CYS A 3 -37.43 3.06 0.73
C CYS A 3 -36.33 4.05 0.29
N ASN A 4 -36.33 4.46 -0.98
CA ASN A 4 -35.38 5.45 -1.51
C ASN A 4 -35.57 6.88 -0.96
N LEU A 5 -36.77 7.27 -0.52
CA LEU A 5 -37.02 8.62 -0.02
C LEU A 5 -36.46 8.83 1.40
N LYS A 6 -36.34 7.76 2.20
CA LYS A 6 -35.79 7.84 3.56
C LYS A 6 -34.25 7.99 3.58
N ARG A 7 -33.54 7.46 2.58
CA ARG A 7 -32.07 7.61 2.49
C ARG A 7 -31.62 9.06 2.24
N VAL A 8 -32.39 9.85 1.50
CA VAL A 8 -32.10 11.28 1.28
C VAL A 8 -32.32 12.11 2.56
N LEU A 9 -33.16 11.62 3.47
CA LEU A 9 -33.46 12.30 4.76
C LEU A 9 -32.60 11.79 5.93
N SER A 10 -32.06 10.57 5.88
CA SER A 10 -31.23 10.02 6.98
C SER A 10 -29.79 10.57 6.99
N ILE A 11 -29.33 11.16 5.91
CA ILE A 11 -28.04 11.88 5.86
C ILE A 11 -28.08 13.17 6.69
N LEU A 12 -29.25 13.63 7.10
CA LEU A 12 -29.43 14.86 7.88
C LEU A 12 -29.74 14.66 9.38
N PHE A 13 -29.98 13.44 9.86
CA PHE A 13 -30.23 13.19 11.31
C PHE A 13 -29.71 11.80 11.71
N SER A 14 -28.47 11.73 12.15
CA SER A 14 -27.91 10.55 12.82
C SER A 14 -27.92 10.74 14.32
N ALA A 15 -28.73 10.02 15.03
CA ALA A 15 -28.51 9.46 16.37
C ALA A 15 -29.74 8.70 16.84
N THR A 16 -29.80 7.40 16.61
CA THR A 16 -30.67 6.53 17.41
C THR A 16 -29.91 5.21 17.66
N ILE A 17 -29.79 4.91 18.94
CA ILE A 17 -29.08 3.77 19.51
C ILE A 17 -29.72 2.47 19.01
N ILE A 18 -28.95 1.65 18.30
CA ILE A 18 -29.32 0.27 17.98
C ILE A 18 -28.79 -0.59 19.12
N ILE A 19 -29.69 -1.14 19.93
CA ILE A 19 -29.37 -2.20 20.88
C ILE A 19 -29.47 -3.53 20.09
N SER A 20 -28.34 -4.02 19.63
CA SER A 20 -28.22 -5.40 19.11
C SER A 20 -28.09 -6.35 20.30
N VAL A 21 -29.09 -7.17 20.53
CA VAL A 21 -29.00 -8.32 21.42
C VAL A 21 -28.44 -9.49 20.61
N VAL A 22 -27.13 -9.70 20.73
CA VAL A 22 -26.48 -10.92 20.21
C VAL A 22 -26.74 -12.05 21.19
N ILE A 23 -27.54 -13.02 20.81
CA ILE A 23 -27.66 -14.30 21.54
C ILE A 23 -26.59 -15.25 20.97
N ASN A 24 -25.45 -15.31 21.67
CA ASN A 24 -24.43 -16.30 21.40
C ASN A 24 -24.91 -17.70 21.85
N THR A 25 -25.17 -18.58 20.92
CA THR A 25 -25.17 -20.01 21.18
C THR A 25 -23.90 -20.62 20.60
N SER A 26 -22.98 -20.97 21.50
CA SER A 26 -21.78 -21.73 21.19
C SER A 26 -22.15 -23.08 20.61
N VAL A 27 -21.68 -23.41 19.41
CA VAL A 27 -21.64 -24.74 18.86
C VAL A 27 -20.22 -25.14 18.52
N ILE A 28 -19.88 -26.30 19.00
CA ILE A 28 -18.60 -27.02 18.98
C ILE A 28 -18.09 -27.22 17.55
N ALA A 29 -16.76 -27.12 17.40
CA ALA A 29 -16.02 -27.41 16.19
C ALA A 29 -16.34 -28.79 15.59
N GLY A 30 -16.73 -28.80 14.35
CA GLY A 30 -16.83 -29.98 13.50
C GLY A 30 -16.60 -29.56 12.06
N ALA A 31 -15.64 -30.21 11.41
CA ALA A 31 -15.10 -29.97 10.11
C ALA A 31 -16.06 -29.44 9.04
N ALA A 32 -15.58 -28.43 8.37
CA ALA A 32 -15.86 -27.96 7.00
C ALA A 32 -16.90 -28.72 6.20
N THR A 33 -18.02 -28.11 6.02
CA THR A 33 -18.85 -28.09 4.80
C THR A 33 -20.15 -27.38 5.13
N GLY A 34 -20.46 -26.38 4.43
CA GLY A 34 -21.81 -25.82 4.47
C GLY A 34 -21.86 -24.39 4.98
N VAL A 35 -22.49 -23.65 4.19
CA VAL A 35 -23.01 -22.33 4.44
C VAL A 35 -23.34 -22.13 5.90
N MET A 36 -22.59 -21.31 6.59
CA MET A 36 -23.02 -20.74 7.85
C MET A 36 -24.04 -19.66 7.55
N ALA A 37 -25.29 -20.07 7.45
CA ALA A 37 -26.41 -19.14 7.56
C ALA A 37 -26.51 -18.75 9.03
N ASP A 38 -25.81 -17.71 9.44
CA ASP A 38 -25.83 -17.27 10.81
C ASP A 38 -26.46 -15.87 10.93
N ALA A 39 -27.50 -15.86 11.68
CA ALA A 39 -28.32 -14.77 12.21
C ALA A 39 -29.57 -14.40 11.39
N THR A 40 -30.69 -14.92 11.84
CA THR A 40 -32.02 -14.36 11.52
C THR A 40 -32.15 -12.99 12.18
N GLN A 41 -32.23 -11.93 11.40
CA GLN A 41 -32.54 -10.60 11.92
C GLN A 41 -34.07 -10.46 12.07
N ILE A 42 -34.53 -9.97 13.21
CA ILE A 42 -35.96 -9.82 13.53
C ILE A 42 -36.23 -8.38 13.96
N ASP A 43 -37.13 -7.69 13.29
CA ASP A 43 -37.74 -6.46 13.85
C ASP A 43 -38.85 -6.86 14.83
N VAL A 44 -38.55 -6.76 16.12
CA VAL A 44 -39.46 -7.15 17.23
C VAL A 44 -40.77 -6.35 17.25
N LYS A 45 -40.83 -5.18 16.63
CA LYS A 45 -42.05 -4.35 16.59
C LYS A 45 -43.08 -4.84 15.58
N LYS A 46 -42.68 -5.61 14.54
CA LYS A 46 -43.55 -6.03 13.45
C LYS A 46 -43.53 -7.52 13.14
N ASN A 47 -42.75 -8.32 13.85
CA ASN A 47 -42.52 -9.75 13.55
C ASN A 47 -42.03 -10.03 12.12
N ILE A 48 -41.35 -9.02 11.48
CA ILE A 48 -40.73 -9.23 10.18
C ILE A 48 -39.31 -9.77 10.41
N SER A 49 -38.96 -10.83 9.69
CA SER A 49 -37.64 -11.47 9.78
C SER A 49 -37.13 -11.90 8.41
N ILE A 50 -35.82 -11.99 8.30
CA ILE A 50 -35.12 -12.59 7.16
C ILE A 50 -34.30 -13.80 7.63
N ASN A 51 -34.05 -14.74 6.74
CA ASN A 51 -33.35 -15.98 7.07
C ASN A 51 -31.83 -15.88 7.15
N SER A 52 -31.23 -14.84 6.56
CA SER A 52 -29.80 -14.56 6.67
C SER A 52 -29.47 -13.10 6.40
N THR A 53 -28.41 -12.58 7.03
CA THR A 53 -27.78 -11.28 6.76
C THR A 53 -26.41 -11.40 6.11
N ASP A 54 -25.84 -12.62 6.13
CA ASP A 54 -24.55 -12.92 5.52
C ASP A 54 -24.68 -14.20 4.68
N VAL A 55 -24.32 -14.13 3.42
CA VAL A 55 -24.51 -15.19 2.44
C VAL A 55 -23.23 -15.36 1.64
N THR A 56 -22.74 -16.59 1.53
CA THR A 56 -21.68 -16.94 0.57
C THR A 56 -22.26 -17.84 -0.51
N ILE A 57 -22.05 -17.46 -1.78
CA ILE A 57 -22.36 -18.29 -2.93
C ILE A 57 -21.10 -18.52 -3.75
N TYR A 58 -21.01 -19.68 -4.36
CA TYR A 58 -19.85 -20.08 -5.15
C TYR A 58 -20.16 -20.02 -6.63
N ALA A 59 -19.21 -19.54 -7.40
CA ALA A 59 -19.26 -19.61 -8.84
C ALA A 59 -17.99 -20.30 -9.37
N ILE A 60 -18.03 -20.81 -10.56
CA ILE A 60 -16.92 -21.51 -11.20
C ILE A 60 -16.88 -21.15 -12.68
N GLU A 61 -15.71 -20.82 -13.17
CA GLU A 61 -15.51 -20.50 -14.57
C GLU A 61 -15.52 -21.75 -15.46
N ASP A 62 -15.97 -21.60 -16.71
CA ASP A 62 -16.11 -22.69 -17.68
C ASP A 62 -14.78 -23.48 -17.90
N TRP A 63 -13.62 -22.83 -17.75
CA TRP A 63 -12.32 -23.49 -17.91
C TRP A 63 -12.03 -24.47 -16.76
N ALA A 64 -12.48 -24.15 -15.54
CA ALA A 64 -12.21 -24.95 -14.35
C ALA A 64 -13.19 -26.13 -14.21
N GLU A 65 -14.42 -25.99 -14.69
CA GLU A 65 -15.45 -27.06 -14.61
C GLU A 65 -14.99 -28.43 -15.14
N LYS A 66 -14.12 -28.43 -16.16
CA LYS A 66 -13.60 -29.69 -16.73
C LYS A 66 -12.55 -30.39 -15.88
N TYR A 67 -11.98 -29.70 -14.88
CA TYR A 67 -10.95 -30.24 -13.99
C TYR A 67 -11.45 -30.51 -12.57
N ILE A 68 -12.54 -29.87 -12.16
CA ILE A 68 -13.06 -29.91 -10.80
C ILE A 68 -14.30 -30.79 -10.73
N SER A 69 -14.33 -31.73 -9.78
CA SER A 69 -15.56 -32.41 -9.43
C SER A 69 -16.39 -31.53 -8.51
N ILE A 70 -17.47 -30.96 -9.01
CA ILE A 70 -18.37 -30.11 -8.25
C ILE A 70 -19.08 -30.97 -7.18
N PRO A 71 -18.97 -30.65 -5.89
CA PRO A 71 -19.63 -31.42 -4.83
C PRO A 71 -21.14 -31.27 -4.88
N SER A 72 -21.87 -32.27 -4.40
CA SER A 72 -23.34 -32.29 -4.41
C SER A 72 -23.99 -31.18 -3.57
N ASN A 73 -23.24 -30.57 -2.65
CA ASN A 73 -23.67 -29.44 -1.82
C ASN A 73 -23.12 -28.10 -2.32
N PHE A 74 -22.71 -28.04 -3.58
CA PHE A 74 -22.24 -26.79 -4.20
C PHE A 74 -23.36 -25.75 -4.21
N ASN A 75 -23.12 -24.62 -3.56
CA ASN A 75 -24.11 -23.56 -3.39
C ASN A 75 -23.84 -22.43 -4.38
N SER A 76 -24.41 -22.51 -5.58
CA SER A 76 -24.30 -21.49 -6.62
C SER A 76 -25.38 -20.40 -6.55
N SER A 77 -26.30 -20.50 -5.58
CA SER A 77 -27.37 -19.51 -5.39
C SER A 77 -27.91 -19.60 -3.96
N PHE A 78 -28.54 -18.53 -3.51
CA PHE A 78 -29.16 -18.49 -2.19
C PHE A 78 -30.59 -17.96 -2.27
N GLN A 79 -31.53 -18.65 -1.61
CA GLN A 79 -32.91 -18.18 -1.50
C GLN A 79 -33.06 -17.36 -0.22
N LEU A 80 -33.19 -16.04 -0.39
CA LEU A 80 -33.54 -15.14 0.70
C LEU A 80 -35.04 -15.25 1.00
N ILE A 81 -35.38 -15.47 2.25
CA ILE A 81 -36.75 -15.62 2.72
C ILE A 81 -37.08 -14.52 3.70
N VAL A 82 -38.08 -13.72 3.38
CA VAL A 82 -38.64 -12.69 4.26
C VAL A 82 -39.99 -13.15 4.76
N SER A 83 -40.19 -13.11 6.07
CA SER A 83 -41.43 -13.53 6.72
C SER A 83 -42.08 -12.36 7.46
N GLY A 84 -43.41 -12.35 7.52
CA GLY A 84 -44.17 -11.34 8.27
C GLY A 84 -44.41 -10.01 7.57
N ALA A 85 -43.98 -9.86 6.33
CA ALA A 85 -44.22 -8.65 5.51
C ALA A 85 -45.31 -8.88 4.44
N ASN A 86 -46.03 -7.84 4.09
CA ASN A 86 -47.01 -7.85 3.01
C ASN A 86 -46.43 -7.38 1.66
N GLN A 87 -45.44 -6.50 1.71
CA GLN A 87 -44.76 -5.96 0.52
C GLN A 87 -43.26 -6.13 0.71
N ILE A 88 -42.62 -6.76 -0.26
CA ILE A 88 -41.18 -6.99 -0.25
C ILE A 88 -40.59 -6.50 -1.57
N SER A 89 -39.48 -5.79 -1.49
CA SER A 89 -38.68 -5.42 -2.66
C SER A 89 -37.20 -5.53 -2.32
N TYR A 90 -36.40 -5.80 -3.34
CA TYR A 90 -34.97 -6.01 -3.24
C TYR A 90 -34.23 -5.10 -4.20
N TYR A 91 -33.05 -4.62 -3.81
CA TYR A 91 -32.11 -3.95 -4.74
C TYR A 91 -30.66 -4.14 -4.26
N VAL A 92 -29.72 -4.18 -5.19
CA VAL A 92 -28.29 -4.23 -4.90
C VAL A 92 -27.80 -2.81 -4.69
N ASP A 93 -27.01 -2.59 -3.64
CA ASP A 93 -26.43 -1.29 -3.30
C ASP A 93 -24.94 -1.29 -3.62
N GLY A 94 -24.51 -0.41 -4.50
CA GLY A 94 -23.11 -0.26 -4.91
C GLY A 94 -22.74 -1.09 -6.13
N TYR A 95 -21.58 -1.75 -6.06
CA TYR A 95 -21.11 -2.65 -7.11
C TYR A 95 -21.94 -3.93 -7.14
N GLU A 96 -22.28 -4.37 -8.35
CA GLU A 96 -23.24 -5.45 -8.55
C GLU A 96 -22.51 -6.73 -8.99
N GLU A 97 -22.01 -7.53 -8.07
CA GLU A 97 -21.47 -8.88 -8.32
C GLU A 97 -22.59 -9.94 -8.32
N VAL A 98 -23.80 -9.56 -7.91
CA VAL A 98 -24.93 -10.46 -7.81
C VAL A 98 -26.17 -9.93 -8.54
N ASN A 99 -27.02 -10.87 -8.93
CA ASN A 99 -28.42 -10.61 -9.31
C ASN A 99 -29.34 -11.06 -8.17
N ILE A 100 -30.43 -10.33 -7.96
CA ILE A 100 -31.53 -10.77 -7.09
C ILE A 100 -32.85 -10.68 -7.85
N SER A 101 -33.58 -11.78 -7.82
CA SER A 101 -34.91 -11.87 -8.43
C SER A 101 -35.99 -11.28 -7.52
N SER A 102 -37.17 -11.02 -8.08
CA SER A 102 -38.32 -10.49 -7.34
C SER A 102 -38.83 -11.41 -6.24
N ASN A 103 -38.49 -12.71 -6.27
CA ASN A 103 -38.80 -13.68 -5.23
C ASN A 103 -37.65 -13.94 -4.24
N GLY A 104 -36.55 -13.14 -4.32
CA GLY A 104 -35.46 -13.21 -3.39
C GLY A 104 -34.38 -14.26 -3.71
N LEU A 105 -34.35 -14.81 -4.92
CA LEU A 105 -33.25 -15.69 -5.33
C LEU A 105 -32.02 -14.86 -5.72
N ILE A 106 -30.92 -15.09 -5.01
CA ILE A 106 -29.60 -14.47 -5.23
C ILE A 106 -28.75 -15.41 -6.08
N THR A 107 -28.15 -14.88 -7.13
CA THR A 107 -27.22 -15.60 -8.01
C THR A 107 -26.03 -14.73 -8.36
N PRO A 108 -24.86 -15.31 -8.69
CA PRO A 108 -23.74 -14.54 -9.23
C PRO A 108 -24.16 -13.77 -10.49
N LYS A 109 -23.56 -12.61 -10.69
CA LYS A 109 -23.69 -11.87 -11.94
C LYS A 109 -22.71 -12.46 -12.94
N ILE A 110 -23.23 -12.86 -14.08
CA ILE A 110 -22.45 -13.44 -15.18
C ILE A 110 -22.62 -12.57 -16.41
N ASN A 111 -21.54 -12.00 -16.88
CA ASN A 111 -21.48 -11.25 -18.11
C ASN A 111 -21.11 -12.21 -19.25
N THR A 112 -21.92 -12.26 -20.31
CA THR A 112 -21.63 -13.09 -21.47
C THR A 112 -21.08 -12.23 -22.59
N TYR A 113 -19.93 -12.60 -23.14
CA TYR A 113 -19.29 -11.93 -24.24
C TYR A 113 -19.34 -12.81 -25.51
N TYR A 114 -19.82 -12.23 -26.60
CA TYR A 114 -19.88 -12.84 -27.92
C TYR A 114 -18.75 -12.29 -28.78
N TRP A 115 -17.88 -13.16 -29.28
CA TRP A 115 -16.72 -12.78 -30.05
C TRP A 115 -16.97 -13.01 -31.55
N TYR A 116 -16.71 -12.00 -32.37
CA TYR A 116 -16.82 -12.01 -33.80
C TYR A 116 -15.44 -11.72 -34.44
N GLY A 117 -14.59 -12.74 -34.54
CA GLY A 117 -13.14 -12.58 -34.84
C GLY A 117 -12.41 -12.03 -33.60
N ASN A 118 -11.75 -10.89 -33.76
CA ASN A 118 -10.98 -10.24 -32.65
C ASN A 118 -11.81 -9.19 -31.85
N TYR A 119 -13.10 -9.08 -32.13
CA TYR A 119 -13.99 -8.12 -31.49
C TYR A 119 -14.98 -8.84 -30.58
N GLY A 120 -15.03 -8.44 -29.32
CA GLY A 120 -15.96 -8.94 -28.29
C GLY A 120 -17.01 -7.91 -27.93
N THR A 121 -18.26 -8.34 -27.72
CA THR A 121 -19.40 -7.51 -27.31
C THR A 121 -20.29 -8.25 -26.33
N THR A 122 -20.95 -7.54 -25.42
CA THR A 122 -21.94 -8.09 -24.50
C THR A 122 -23.33 -8.29 -25.15
N VAL A 123 -23.51 -7.85 -26.38
CA VAL A 123 -24.76 -7.98 -27.11
C VAL A 123 -24.59 -8.96 -28.28
N GLU A 124 -25.43 -10.01 -28.33
CA GLU A 124 -25.44 -10.95 -29.44
C GLU A 124 -25.92 -10.25 -30.74
N GLU A 125 -25.15 -10.40 -31.84
CA GLU A 125 -25.54 -9.86 -33.14
C GLU A 125 -26.52 -10.82 -33.84
N PRO A 126 -27.76 -10.42 -34.14
CA PRO A 126 -28.83 -11.32 -34.55
C PRO A 126 -28.59 -12.13 -35.83
N ASN A 127 -27.65 -11.72 -36.66
CA ASN A 127 -27.37 -12.34 -37.97
C ASN A 127 -25.93 -12.84 -38.14
N LYS A 128 -25.19 -12.96 -37.04
CA LYS A 128 -23.80 -13.44 -37.05
C LYS A 128 -23.63 -14.57 -36.03
N THR A 129 -22.89 -15.60 -36.41
CA THR A 129 -22.48 -16.65 -35.49
C THR A 129 -21.20 -16.19 -34.76
N PRO A 130 -21.17 -16.11 -33.43
CA PRO A 130 -19.95 -15.79 -32.71
C PRO A 130 -18.90 -16.87 -32.91
N THR A 131 -17.65 -16.47 -33.06
CA THR A 131 -16.51 -17.40 -33.15
C THR A 131 -16.14 -17.99 -31.81
N LYS A 132 -16.46 -17.27 -30.72
CA LYS A 132 -16.27 -17.67 -29.32
C LYS A 132 -17.33 -17.00 -28.46
N ILE A 133 -17.79 -17.69 -27.42
CA ILE A 133 -18.60 -17.13 -26.35
C ILE A 133 -17.81 -17.34 -25.05
N THR A 134 -17.64 -16.29 -24.27
CA THR A 134 -17.01 -16.37 -22.94
C THR A 134 -17.97 -15.79 -21.92
N LYS A 135 -17.92 -16.35 -20.73
CA LYS A 135 -18.60 -15.81 -19.54
C LYS A 135 -17.54 -15.23 -18.62
N ASP A 136 -17.88 -14.11 -18.05
CA ASP A 136 -17.09 -13.44 -17.04
C ASP A 136 -17.96 -13.34 -15.79
N ILE A 137 -17.46 -13.85 -14.68
CA ILE A 137 -18.19 -13.89 -13.41
C ILE A 137 -17.65 -12.77 -12.54
N GLU A 138 -18.53 -11.95 -12.02
CA GLU A 138 -18.16 -10.92 -11.05
C GLU A 138 -18.03 -11.58 -9.68
N TYR A 139 -16.83 -11.52 -9.09
CA TYR A 139 -16.51 -12.05 -7.76
C TYR A 139 -16.36 -10.90 -6.75
N GLY A 140 -16.70 -11.16 -5.49
CA GLY A 140 -16.54 -10.22 -4.40
C GLY A 140 -17.80 -9.97 -3.60
N GLU A 141 -17.78 -8.91 -2.79
CA GLU A 141 -18.83 -8.57 -1.84
C GLU A 141 -19.85 -7.60 -2.43
N SER A 142 -21.12 -7.95 -2.35
CA SER A 142 -22.27 -7.08 -2.66
C SER A 142 -23.14 -6.90 -1.42
N THR A 143 -23.85 -5.76 -1.35
CA THR A 143 -24.88 -5.54 -0.34
C THR A 143 -26.25 -5.51 -1.00
N ILE A 144 -27.15 -6.36 -0.52
CA ILE A 144 -28.56 -6.36 -0.92
C ILE A 144 -29.36 -5.65 0.15
N ILE A 145 -30.14 -4.67 -0.26
CA ILE A 145 -31.11 -4.01 0.61
C ILE A 145 -32.47 -4.65 0.38
N VAL A 146 -33.06 -5.13 1.47
CA VAL A 146 -34.39 -5.74 1.52
C VAL A 146 -35.35 -4.76 2.17
N CYS A 147 -36.31 -4.26 1.40
CA CYS A 147 -37.39 -3.42 1.92
C CYS A 147 -38.62 -4.31 2.14
N ALA A 148 -38.96 -4.54 3.40
CA ALA A 148 -40.09 -5.35 3.83
C ALA A 148 -41.10 -4.46 4.58
N ASP A 149 -42.20 -4.07 3.92
CA ASP A 149 -43.10 -3.02 4.36
C ASP A 149 -42.36 -1.70 4.61
N ASP A 150 -42.15 -1.32 5.89
CA ASP A 150 -41.41 -0.13 6.30
C ASP A 150 -40.11 -0.50 7.07
N VAL A 151 -39.72 -1.77 7.08
CA VAL A 151 -38.46 -2.28 7.64
C VAL A 151 -37.46 -2.48 6.53
N GLU A 152 -36.20 -2.12 6.79
CA GLU A 152 -35.07 -2.30 5.88
C GLU A 152 -34.05 -3.24 6.52
N PHE A 153 -33.58 -4.23 5.76
CA PHE A 153 -32.49 -5.12 6.14
C PHE A 153 -31.37 -4.99 5.13
N GLU A 154 -30.13 -5.06 5.62
CA GLU A 154 -28.93 -5.21 4.79
C GLU A 154 -28.49 -6.68 4.81
N VAL A 155 -28.26 -7.24 3.62
CA VAL A 155 -27.75 -8.60 3.43
C VAL A 155 -26.43 -8.49 2.68
N LYS A 156 -25.36 -8.92 3.31
CA LYS A 156 -24.05 -9.05 2.67
C LYS A 156 -24.00 -10.34 1.89
N VAL A 157 -23.51 -10.29 0.67
CA VAL A 157 -23.35 -11.45 -0.19
C VAL A 157 -21.94 -11.46 -0.72
N ASP A 158 -21.24 -12.56 -0.51
CA ASP A 158 -19.90 -12.80 -1.03
C ASP A 158 -19.97 -13.85 -2.15
N VAL A 159 -19.52 -13.47 -3.35
CA VAL A 159 -19.42 -14.36 -4.51
C VAL A 159 -17.98 -14.85 -4.60
N VAL A 160 -17.75 -16.11 -4.29
CA VAL A 160 -16.42 -16.72 -4.20
C VAL A 160 -16.13 -17.60 -5.42
N ASP A 161 -14.93 -17.46 -5.99
CA ASP A 161 -14.45 -18.38 -7.03
C ASP A 161 -14.15 -19.76 -6.39
N TYR A 162 -14.93 -20.75 -6.79
CA TYR A 162 -14.74 -22.11 -6.27
C TYR A 162 -13.44 -22.76 -6.79
N SER A 163 -12.89 -22.29 -7.90
CA SER A 163 -11.61 -22.80 -8.38
C SER A 163 -10.48 -22.43 -7.42
N ASP A 164 -10.51 -21.23 -6.84
CA ASP A 164 -9.56 -20.82 -5.82
C ASP A 164 -9.68 -21.71 -4.56
N VAL A 165 -10.88 -21.89 -4.04
CA VAL A 165 -11.14 -22.73 -2.87
C VAL A 165 -10.67 -24.17 -3.10
N TYR A 166 -10.87 -24.69 -4.31
CA TYR A 166 -10.43 -26.03 -4.67
C TYR A 166 -8.90 -26.15 -4.77
N ALA A 167 -8.25 -25.17 -5.37
CA ALA A 167 -6.79 -25.10 -5.47
C ALA A 167 -6.14 -24.94 -4.09
N GLU A 168 -6.70 -24.07 -3.25
CA GLU A 168 -6.25 -23.86 -1.87
C GLU A 168 -6.30 -25.14 -1.07
N LYS A 169 -7.39 -25.91 -1.19
CA LYS A 169 -7.48 -27.20 -0.55
C LYS A 169 -6.40 -28.18 -0.99
N ILE A 170 -6.07 -28.23 -2.29
CA ILE A 170 -4.99 -29.09 -2.79
C ILE A 170 -3.64 -28.66 -2.19
N MET A 171 -3.38 -27.35 -2.14
CA MET A 171 -2.15 -26.79 -1.59
C MET A 171 -2.03 -27.05 -0.09
N ASP A 172 -3.10 -26.86 0.68
CA ASP A 172 -3.14 -27.12 2.12
C ASP A 172 -2.96 -28.59 2.45
N ASP A 173 -3.63 -29.48 1.71
CA ASP A 173 -3.45 -30.93 1.84
C ASP A 173 -1.99 -31.34 1.55
N TYR A 174 -1.35 -30.71 0.55
CA TYR A 174 0.07 -30.95 0.26
C TYR A 174 1.00 -30.43 1.37
N VAL A 175 0.79 -29.22 1.85
CA VAL A 175 1.55 -28.60 2.94
C VAL A 175 1.45 -29.46 4.19
N SER A 176 0.24 -29.81 4.62
CA SER A 176 0.03 -30.59 5.84
C SER A 176 0.68 -31.98 5.79
N LYS A 177 0.74 -32.60 4.61
CA LYS A 177 1.34 -33.91 4.39
C LYS A 177 2.87 -33.87 4.36
N ASN A 178 3.46 -32.87 3.71
CA ASN A 178 4.87 -32.86 3.35
C ASN A 178 5.73 -31.93 4.22
N ILE A 179 5.14 -30.94 4.89
CA ILE A 179 5.86 -29.97 5.72
C ILE A 179 5.66 -30.31 7.21
N LYS A 180 6.76 -30.41 7.96
CA LYS A 180 6.76 -30.69 9.39
C LYS A 180 7.30 -29.49 10.18
N ASN A 181 6.88 -29.39 11.44
CA ASN A 181 7.25 -28.26 12.31
C ASN A 181 8.76 -28.19 12.61
N ASP A 182 9.43 -29.34 12.61
CA ASP A 182 10.87 -29.48 12.88
C ASP A 182 11.77 -29.19 11.65
N MET A 183 11.18 -29.02 10.48
CA MET A 183 11.93 -28.63 9.27
C MET A 183 12.41 -27.19 9.37
N SER A 184 13.64 -26.93 8.88
CA SER A 184 14.14 -25.57 8.68
C SER A 184 13.29 -24.79 7.67
N THR A 185 13.32 -23.47 7.76
CA THR A 185 12.63 -22.59 6.82
C THR A 185 13.06 -22.85 5.38
N TYR A 186 14.35 -23.05 5.14
CA TYR A 186 14.89 -23.40 3.83
C TYR A 186 14.33 -24.71 3.27
N GLU A 187 14.23 -25.75 4.08
CA GLU A 187 13.65 -27.04 3.67
C GLU A 187 12.19 -26.92 3.29
N LYS A 188 11.39 -26.22 4.11
CA LYS A 188 9.96 -25.96 3.83
C LYS A 188 9.79 -25.26 2.51
N ILE A 189 10.54 -24.18 2.26
CA ILE A 189 10.47 -23.39 1.03
C ILE A 189 10.87 -24.20 -0.19
N ASN A 190 11.92 -25.05 -0.09
CA ASN A 190 12.34 -25.93 -1.19
C ASN A 190 11.28 -26.93 -1.57
N ILE A 191 10.54 -27.51 -0.59
CA ILE A 191 9.42 -28.42 -0.86
C ILE A 191 8.32 -27.70 -1.62
N ILE A 192 8.00 -26.46 -1.21
CA ILE A 192 6.97 -25.63 -1.85
C ILE A 192 7.38 -25.27 -3.28
N ALA A 193 8.59 -24.71 -3.44
CA ALA A 193 9.09 -24.28 -4.76
C ALA A 193 9.15 -25.45 -5.76
N LYS A 194 9.56 -26.63 -5.29
CA LYS A 194 9.58 -27.85 -6.09
C LYS A 194 8.16 -28.26 -6.52
N PHE A 195 7.20 -28.26 -5.59
CA PHE A 195 5.81 -28.58 -5.90
C PHE A 195 5.24 -27.66 -6.96
N VAL A 196 5.52 -26.35 -6.90
CA VAL A 196 5.08 -25.38 -7.89
C VAL A 196 5.79 -25.60 -9.23
N ALA A 197 7.10 -25.89 -9.23
CA ALA A 197 7.89 -26.15 -10.44
C ALA A 197 7.52 -27.46 -11.16
N GLU A 198 6.75 -28.34 -10.55
CA GLU A 198 6.21 -29.56 -11.20
C GLU A 198 5.07 -29.28 -12.19
N ARG A 199 4.71 -28.01 -12.44
CA ARG A 199 3.69 -27.57 -13.40
C ARG A 199 4.35 -26.94 -14.62
N ASP A 200 3.63 -26.98 -15.75
CA ASP A 200 4.07 -26.37 -16.97
C ASP A 200 3.99 -24.84 -16.93
N TYR A 201 4.75 -24.16 -17.78
CA TYR A 201 4.53 -22.74 -18.02
C TYR A 201 3.37 -22.58 -19.03
N ASP A 202 2.38 -21.75 -18.64
CA ASP A 202 1.24 -21.42 -19.51
C ASP A 202 0.81 -19.99 -19.23
N ASP A 203 1.00 -19.08 -20.19
CA ASP A 203 0.61 -17.67 -20.08
C ASP A 203 -0.91 -17.43 -20.20
N GLY A 204 -1.68 -18.48 -20.46
CA GLY A 204 -3.14 -18.46 -20.38
C GLY A 204 -3.69 -18.45 -18.95
N TYR A 205 -2.86 -18.74 -17.94
CA TYR A 205 -3.26 -18.77 -16.54
C TYR A 205 -2.32 -17.94 -15.67
N SER A 206 -2.82 -16.82 -15.16
CA SER A 206 -2.09 -15.94 -14.24
C SER A 206 -2.54 -16.07 -12.78
N SER A 207 -3.42 -17.04 -12.47
CA SER A 207 -3.86 -17.35 -11.11
C SER A 207 -3.29 -18.68 -10.61
N TYR A 208 -3.10 -18.80 -9.29
CA TYR A 208 -2.67 -20.08 -8.70
C TYR A 208 -3.69 -21.19 -8.94
N ALA A 209 -4.98 -20.88 -9.05
CA ALA A 209 -6.01 -21.87 -9.38
C ALA A 209 -5.74 -22.52 -10.75
N GLY A 210 -5.46 -21.74 -11.78
CA GLY A 210 -5.07 -22.25 -13.08
C GLY A 210 -3.83 -23.15 -13.03
N LEU A 211 -2.78 -22.67 -12.34
CA LEU A 211 -1.56 -23.43 -12.13
C LEU A 211 -1.81 -24.79 -11.44
N ILE A 212 -2.56 -24.81 -10.36
CA ILE A 212 -2.75 -25.99 -9.52
C ILE A 212 -3.76 -26.96 -10.11
N ILE A 213 -4.80 -26.47 -10.77
CA ILE A 213 -5.92 -27.29 -11.28
C ILE A 213 -5.68 -27.73 -12.72
N ALA A 214 -5.32 -26.79 -13.60
CA ALA A 214 -5.06 -27.08 -15.00
C ALA A 214 -3.65 -27.62 -15.26
N GLY A 215 -2.73 -27.44 -14.31
CA GLY A 215 -1.36 -27.95 -14.38
C GLY A 215 -0.36 -27.03 -15.09
N GLY A 216 -0.74 -25.79 -15.40
CA GLY A 216 0.13 -24.80 -16.02
C GLY A 216 -0.19 -23.37 -15.58
N GLY A 217 0.83 -22.51 -15.55
CA GLY A 217 0.67 -21.10 -15.20
C GLY A 217 1.93 -20.27 -15.42
N ASP A 218 1.76 -18.95 -15.45
CA ASP A 218 2.83 -17.99 -15.62
C ASP A 218 3.62 -17.71 -14.31
N CYS A 219 4.49 -16.71 -14.32
CA CYS A 219 5.26 -16.32 -13.13
C CYS A 219 4.39 -15.72 -12.03
N TRP A 220 3.26 -15.08 -12.36
CA TRP A 220 2.30 -14.57 -11.38
C TRP A 220 1.60 -15.72 -10.65
N ALA A 221 1.06 -16.68 -11.40
CA ALA A 221 0.43 -17.88 -10.88
C ALA A 221 1.37 -18.66 -9.96
N SER A 222 2.63 -18.83 -10.38
CA SER A 222 3.66 -19.51 -9.58
C SER A 222 4.00 -18.75 -8.30
N THR A 223 4.12 -17.44 -8.39
CA THR A 223 4.39 -16.56 -7.24
C THR A 223 3.28 -16.63 -6.21
N ASP A 224 2.02 -16.53 -6.66
CA ASP A 224 0.85 -16.58 -5.77
C ASP A 224 0.71 -17.94 -5.10
N ALA A 225 0.98 -19.04 -5.80
CA ALA A 225 1.00 -20.38 -5.22
C ALA A 225 2.09 -20.54 -4.14
N ILE A 226 3.31 -20.03 -4.40
CA ILE A 226 4.40 -20.03 -3.40
C ILE A 226 4.00 -19.23 -2.16
N ILE A 227 3.40 -18.06 -2.36
CA ILE A 227 2.96 -17.19 -1.27
C ILE A 227 1.89 -17.88 -0.42
N TYR A 228 0.85 -18.41 -1.07
CA TYR A 228 -0.22 -19.11 -0.38
C TYR A 228 0.32 -20.28 0.46
N MET A 229 1.08 -21.18 -0.16
CA MET A 229 1.63 -22.37 0.51
C MET A 229 2.61 -22.01 1.62
N SER A 230 3.39 -20.95 1.46
CA SER A 230 4.31 -20.45 2.50
C SER A 230 3.53 -19.95 3.72
N LYS A 231 2.45 -19.18 3.50
CA LYS A 231 1.56 -18.72 4.58
C LYS A 231 0.85 -19.89 5.27
N SER A 232 0.36 -20.87 4.52
CA SER A 232 -0.20 -22.12 5.05
C SER A 232 0.83 -22.91 5.88
N ALA A 233 2.11 -22.86 5.53
CA ALA A 233 3.21 -23.45 6.29
C ALA A 233 3.67 -22.62 7.51
N GLY A 234 2.98 -21.50 7.83
CA GLY A 234 3.26 -20.63 8.96
C GLY A 234 4.40 -19.64 8.73
N LEU A 235 4.75 -19.35 7.48
CA LEU A 235 5.78 -18.39 7.09
C LEU A 235 5.13 -17.08 6.61
N GLN A 236 5.87 -15.98 6.69
CA GLN A 236 5.52 -14.73 6.02
C GLN A 236 5.91 -14.84 4.54
N ALA A 237 5.05 -14.35 3.64
CA ALA A 237 5.36 -14.37 2.23
C ALA A 237 4.62 -13.25 1.49
N TRP A 238 5.29 -12.65 0.49
CA TRP A 238 4.75 -11.55 -0.33
C TRP A 238 5.35 -11.55 -1.74
N LYS A 239 4.71 -10.80 -2.65
CA LYS A 239 5.18 -10.61 -4.02
C LYS A 239 6.42 -9.73 -4.06
N ARG A 240 7.35 -10.09 -4.93
CA ARG A 240 8.51 -9.28 -5.30
C ARG A 240 8.52 -9.02 -6.80
N ASN A 241 8.78 -7.78 -7.18
CA ASN A 241 9.00 -7.43 -8.59
C ASN A 241 10.40 -7.85 -9.03
N GLY A 242 10.49 -8.89 -9.82
CA GLY A 242 11.73 -9.41 -10.40
C GLY A 242 12.11 -8.76 -11.74
N SER A 243 11.33 -7.83 -12.27
CA SER A 243 11.56 -7.25 -13.61
C SER A 243 12.89 -6.51 -13.76
N LYS A 244 13.49 -6.06 -12.65
CA LYS A 244 14.80 -5.40 -12.64
C LYS A 244 15.97 -6.36 -12.48
N ASP A 245 15.70 -7.65 -12.28
CA ASP A 245 16.75 -8.67 -12.15
C ASP A 245 17.39 -8.96 -13.50
N TYR A 246 18.68 -9.28 -13.48
CA TYR A 246 19.42 -9.56 -14.70
C TYR A 246 18.86 -10.77 -15.45
N GLY A 247 18.47 -10.56 -16.69
CA GLY A 247 17.90 -11.61 -17.55
C GLY A 247 16.41 -11.89 -17.36
N ALA A 248 15.75 -11.25 -16.42
CA ALA A 248 14.30 -11.27 -16.27
C ALA A 248 13.65 -10.36 -17.31
N GLY A 249 12.50 -10.76 -17.85
CA GLY A 249 11.69 -9.91 -18.72
C GLY A 249 10.93 -8.84 -17.94
N SER A 250 10.38 -7.85 -18.65
CA SER A 250 9.43 -6.91 -18.07
C SER A 250 8.20 -7.66 -17.56
N GLY A 251 7.71 -7.30 -16.36
CA GLY A 251 6.54 -7.95 -15.74
C GLY A 251 6.84 -9.24 -14.98
N HIS A 252 8.11 -9.60 -14.79
CA HIS A 252 8.48 -10.78 -14.03
C HIS A 252 8.21 -10.60 -12.52
N MET A 253 7.62 -11.64 -11.92
CA MET A 253 7.30 -11.72 -10.50
C MET A 253 7.92 -12.97 -9.88
N ASN A 254 8.37 -12.83 -8.63
CA ASN A 254 8.75 -13.95 -7.77
C ASN A 254 8.34 -13.67 -6.32
N ALA A 255 8.58 -14.61 -5.41
CA ALA A 255 8.17 -14.47 -4.02
C ALA A 255 9.35 -14.13 -3.11
N MET A 256 9.06 -13.32 -2.09
CA MET A 256 9.86 -13.22 -0.88
C MET A 256 9.18 -14.03 0.22
N VAL A 257 9.94 -14.83 0.95
CA VAL A 257 9.47 -15.63 2.09
C VAL A 257 10.36 -15.38 3.29
N SER A 258 9.79 -15.34 4.50
CA SER A 258 10.54 -15.10 5.73
C SER A 258 9.96 -15.88 6.91
N ASP A 259 10.83 -16.24 7.87
CA ASP A 259 10.45 -16.73 9.20
C ASP A 259 10.53 -15.63 10.28
N GLY A 260 10.72 -14.39 9.85
CA GLY A 260 10.93 -13.24 10.73
C GLY A 260 12.40 -13.00 11.13
N LYS A 261 13.32 -13.86 10.69
CA LYS A 261 14.78 -13.74 10.95
C LYS A 261 15.58 -13.68 9.66
N GLU A 262 15.24 -14.55 8.72
CA GLU A 262 15.90 -14.66 7.43
C GLU A 262 14.91 -14.40 6.31
N TYR A 263 15.42 -13.92 5.20
CA TYR A 263 14.65 -13.65 3.98
C TYR A 263 15.12 -14.56 2.86
N TYR A 264 14.18 -15.01 2.06
CA TYR A 264 14.42 -15.92 0.94
C TYR A 264 13.72 -15.39 -0.30
N GLU A 265 14.48 -15.21 -1.38
CA GLU A 265 13.94 -15.00 -2.72
C GLU A 265 13.64 -16.36 -3.33
N VAL A 266 12.40 -16.58 -3.76
CA VAL A 266 11.91 -17.87 -4.24
C VAL A 266 11.39 -17.73 -5.66
N GLU A 267 11.95 -18.52 -6.55
CA GLU A 267 11.63 -18.56 -7.97
C GLU A 267 11.22 -19.99 -8.35
N ALA A 268 10.16 -20.14 -9.14
CA ALA A 268 9.69 -21.44 -9.65
C ALA A 268 9.69 -21.52 -11.19
N GLY A 269 10.75 -20.95 -11.78
CA GLY A 269 10.99 -20.92 -13.22
C GLY A 269 10.02 -20.05 -14.01
N PHE A 270 10.50 -19.45 -15.08
CA PHE A 270 9.64 -18.59 -15.89
C PHE A 270 9.23 -19.22 -17.21
N THR A 271 9.91 -20.22 -17.71
CA THR A 271 9.62 -20.84 -19.02
C THR A 271 9.92 -22.33 -18.98
N GLY A 272 9.34 -23.06 -19.90
CA GLY A 272 9.61 -24.47 -20.16
C GLY A 272 8.56 -25.41 -19.58
N SER A 273 8.69 -26.68 -19.96
CA SER A 273 7.85 -27.77 -19.51
C SER A 273 8.28 -28.24 -18.11
N ALA A 274 7.38 -28.86 -17.38
CA ALA A 274 7.67 -29.45 -16.08
C ALA A 274 8.69 -30.60 -16.16
N PRO A 275 9.58 -30.79 -15.15
CA PRO A 275 9.77 -29.88 -14.02
C PRO A 275 10.53 -28.64 -14.43
N ARG A 276 10.02 -27.47 -14.07
CA ARG A 276 10.69 -26.19 -14.33
C ARG A 276 11.85 -25.98 -13.35
N TYR A 277 12.75 -25.07 -13.73
CA TYR A 277 13.77 -24.60 -12.82
C TYR A 277 13.14 -23.90 -11.62
N TYR A 278 13.67 -24.14 -10.42
CA TYR A 278 13.35 -23.34 -9.25
C TYR A 278 14.62 -22.99 -8.47
N SER A 279 14.56 -21.92 -7.71
CA SER A 279 15.65 -21.56 -6.82
C SER A 279 15.12 -20.96 -5.53
N VAL A 280 15.88 -21.16 -4.44
CA VAL A 280 15.67 -20.55 -3.13
C VAL A 280 16.97 -19.90 -2.74
N LYS A 281 16.99 -18.56 -2.73
CA LYS A 281 18.20 -17.78 -2.42
C LYS A 281 18.03 -17.08 -1.08
N VAL A 282 18.98 -17.26 -0.16
CA VAL A 282 19.03 -16.48 1.08
C VAL A 282 19.37 -15.04 0.76
N ARG A 283 18.63 -14.10 1.37
CA ARG A 283 18.81 -12.67 1.20
C ARG A 283 19.28 -12.05 2.52
N ASN A 284 20.41 -11.38 2.47
CA ASN A 284 20.99 -10.69 3.64
C ASN A 284 20.42 -9.26 3.80
N SER A 285 19.59 -8.81 2.89
CA SER A 285 19.00 -7.47 2.86
C SER A 285 17.68 -7.48 2.12
N LEU A 286 16.75 -6.64 2.56
CA LEU A 286 15.52 -6.31 1.82
C LEU A 286 15.75 -5.27 0.70
N TYR A 287 16.98 -4.85 0.47
CA TYR A 287 17.33 -4.02 -0.67
C TYR A 287 17.98 -4.85 -1.77
N SER A 288 17.49 -4.71 -3.00
CA SER A 288 18.17 -5.17 -4.19
C SER A 288 19.22 -4.14 -4.60
N TYR A 289 20.42 -4.60 -4.91
CA TYR A 289 21.58 -3.74 -5.13
C TYR A 289 22.49 -4.29 -6.23
N ARG A 290 23.31 -3.40 -6.80
CA ARG A 290 24.37 -3.71 -7.77
C ARG A 290 25.57 -2.77 -7.54
N LEU A 291 26.72 -3.07 -8.13
CA LEU A 291 27.87 -2.14 -8.14
C LEU A 291 27.49 -0.86 -8.90
N ASP A 292 27.99 0.28 -8.44
CA ASP A 292 27.83 1.58 -9.10
C ASP A 292 29.19 2.18 -9.52
N ASP A 293 29.12 3.39 -10.12
CA ASP A 293 30.31 4.09 -10.63
C ASP A 293 31.16 4.76 -9.53
N PHE A 294 30.75 4.65 -8.25
CA PHE A 294 31.45 5.22 -7.08
C PHE A 294 32.21 4.17 -6.26
N ASP A 295 32.48 3.00 -6.84
CA ASP A 295 33.07 1.83 -6.15
C ASP A 295 32.25 1.42 -4.92
N GLY A 296 30.94 1.58 -4.99
CA GLY A 296 29.98 1.24 -3.95
C GLY A 296 28.78 0.46 -4.50
N MET A 297 27.69 0.50 -3.75
CA MET A 297 26.43 -0.16 -4.10
C MET A 297 25.35 0.85 -4.45
N GLN A 298 24.76 0.67 -5.62
CA GLN A 298 23.47 1.27 -5.94
C GLN A 298 22.36 0.35 -5.45
N ILE A 299 21.50 0.86 -4.57
CA ILE A 299 20.24 0.21 -4.27
C ILE A 299 19.20 0.61 -5.35
N TYR A 300 18.54 -0.37 -5.95
CA TYR A 300 17.58 -0.10 -7.04
C TYR A 300 16.15 -0.57 -6.75
N GLN A 301 15.93 -1.28 -5.63
CA GLN A 301 14.61 -1.73 -5.21
C GLN A 301 14.60 -2.08 -3.72
N TYR A 302 13.46 -1.87 -3.07
CA TYR A 302 13.14 -2.40 -1.75
C TYR A 302 12.21 -3.60 -1.90
N ASP A 303 12.60 -4.74 -1.34
CA ASP A 303 11.92 -6.02 -1.50
C ASP A 303 11.05 -6.41 -0.30
N GLY A 304 10.77 -5.48 0.63
CA GLY A 304 9.84 -5.69 1.74
C GLY A 304 8.39 -5.74 1.25
N GLU A 305 7.51 -6.36 2.04
CA GLU A 305 6.07 -6.50 1.72
C GLU A 305 5.40 -5.14 1.49
N MET A 306 5.74 -4.17 2.34
CA MET A 306 5.35 -2.77 2.18
C MET A 306 6.53 -1.87 2.54
N TYR A 307 6.59 -0.70 1.92
CA TYR A 307 7.53 0.32 2.36
C TYR A 307 7.19 0.79 3.77
N PRO A 308 8.19 0.91 4.67
CA PRO A 308 7.95 1.43 6.01
C PRO A 308 7.62 2.93 5.95
N SER A 309 6.90 3.44 6.95
CA SER A 309 6.59 4.87 7.06
C SER A 309 7.87 5.71 7.22
N VAL A 310 8.89 5.16 7.87
CA VAL A 310 10.25 5.70 7.92
C VAL A 310 11.17 4.77 7.15
N LEU A 311 11.57 5.19 5.96
CA LEU A 311 12.50 4.44 5.10
C LEU A 311 13.93 4.85 5.45
N GLU A 312 14.64 3.96 6.12
CA GLU A 312 16.04 4.16 6.47
C GLU A 312 16.94 3.46 5.45
N ILE A 313 17.70 4.26 4.69
CA ILE A 313 18.66 3.74 3.73
C ILE A 313 19.92 3.32 4.48
N PRO A 314 20.35 2.05 4.37
CA PRO A 314 21.55 1.58 5.06
C PRO A 314 22.80 2.26 4.48
N SER A 315 23.77 2.57 5.33
CA SER A 315 25.06 3.10 4.89
C SER A 315 25.93 2.04 4.22
N GLU A 316 25.64 0.75 4.48
CA GLU A 316 26.43 -0.39 4.03
C GLU A 316 25.57 -1.63 3.86
N ILE A 317 25.84 -2.43 2.83
CA ILE A 317 25.25 -3.76 2.62
C ILE A 317 26.40 -4.74 2.35
N ASN A 318 26.51 -5.80 3.14
CA ASN A 318 27.54 -6.84 3.02
C ASN A 318 28.99 -6.31 2.98
N GLY A 319 29.32 -5.31 3.81
CA GLY A 319 30.64 -4.69 3.86
C GLY A 319 30.92 -3.67 2.75
N ASN A 320 29.96 -3.39 1.89
CA ASN A 320 30.10 -2.41 0.82
C ASN A 320 29.19 -1.19 1.08
N LYS A 321 29.76 0.00 0.91
CA LYS A 321 29.02 1.26 1.12
C LYS A 321 27.88 1.41 0.12
N VAL A 322 26.73 1.87 0.59
CA VAL A 322 25.64 2.31 -0.27
C VAL A 322 25.93 3.75 -0.71
N THR A 323 26.19 3.92 -1.99
CA THR A 323 26.65 5.18 -2.59
C THR A 323 25.64 5.80 -3.55
N SER A 324 24.68 5.03 -4.05
CA SER A 324 23.64 5.59 -4.91
C SER A 324 22.25 4.93 -4.70
N ILE A 325 21.22 5.72 -4.97
CA ILE A 325 19.82 5.28 -5.03
C ILE A 325 19.41 5.27 -6.50
N GLY A 326 18.93 4.12 -6.97
CA GLY A 326 18.63 3.91 -8.37
C GLY A 326 17.40 4.67 -8.87
N THR A 327 17.32 4.77 -10.17
CA THR A 327 16.18 5.34 -10.89
C THR A 327 14.89 4.63 -10.53
N TYR A 328 13.83 5.39 -10.22
CA TYR A 328 12.52 4.87 -9.79
C TYR A 328 12.61 3.84 -8.64
N PHE A 329 13.49 4.10 -7.69
CA PHE A 329 13.75 3.20 -6.55
C PHE A 329 12.49 2.87 -5.74
N ALA A 330 11.72 3.88 -5.35
CA ALA A 330 10.50 3.71 -4.55
C ALA A 330 9.27 3.32 -5.41
N GLN A 331 9.42 3.18 -6.70
CA GLN A 331 8.41 2.67 -7.62
C GLN A 331 8.58 1.17 -7.79
N SER A 332 8.04 0.40 -6.85
CA SER A 332 8.26 -1.06 -6.82
C SER A 332 7.45 -1.84 -7.84
N HIS A 333 6.38 -1.26 -8.43
CA HIS A 333 5.54 -1.96 -9.40
C HIS A 333 4.71 -0.99 -10.24
N PRO A 334 4.59 -1.18 -11.56
CA PRO A 334 3.72 -0.36 -12.41
C PRO A 334 2.21 -0.51 -12.11
N LEU A 335 1.83 -1.49 -11.28
CA LEU A 335 0.44 -1.76 -10.88
C LEU A 335 0.15 -1.47 -9.40
N ILE A 336 1.14 -1.08 -8.60
CA ILE A 336 0.92 -0.63 -7.23
C ILE A 336 1.01 0.89 -7.25
N GLU A 337 -0.12 1.54 -7.02
CA GLU A 337 -0.22 2.98 -6.83
C GLU A 337 0.86 3.49 -5.88
N GLY A 338 1.38 4.67 -6.18
CA GLY A 338 2.55 5.28 -5.57
C GLY A 338 2.65 5.09 -4.05
N ASN A 339 3.88 5.09 -3.57
CA ASN A 339 4.23 4.72 -2.21
C ASN A 339 3.69 5.69 -1.16
N SER A 340 2.39 5.60 -0.87
CA SER A 340 1.70 6.42 0.13
C SER A 340 2.18 6.13 1.57
N ASN A 341 2.92 5.04 1.82
CA ASN A 341 3.39 4.72 3.17
C ASN A 341 4.60 5.53 3.62
N ILE A 342 5.48 5.96 2.71
CA ILE A 342 6.71 6.66 3.07
C ILE A 342 6.40 8.09 3.52
N ASN A 343 6.57 8.36 4.81
CA ASN A 343 6.43 9.70 5.39
C ASN A 343 7.77 10.40 5.57
N ARG A 344 8.83 9.62 5.74
CA ARG A 344 10.17 10.10 6.02
C ARG A 344 11.21 9.19 5.38
N VAL A 345 12.26 9.79 4.82
CA VAL A 345 13.44 9.10 4.32
C VAL A 345 14.66 9.57 5.10
N ILE A 346 15.50 8.62 5.54
CA ILE A 346 16.78 8.88 6.19
C ILE A 346 17.87 8.42 5.25
N LEU A 347 18.69 9.38 4.80
CA LEU A 347 19.81 9.13 3.89
C LEU A 347 21.14 9.14 4.66
N PRO A 348 22.01 8.13 4.50
CA PRO A 348 23.33 8.12 5.12
C PRO A 348 24.30 9.05 4.36
N ASP A 349 25.35 9.48 5.05
CA ASP A 349 26.42 10.34 4.47
C ASP A 349 27.28 9.60 3.43
N THR A 350 27.00 8.35 3.13
CA THR A 350 27.67 7.58 2.07
C THR A 350 27.06 7.84 0.69
N VAL A 351 25.79 8.26 0.62
CA VAL A 351 25.09 8.48 -0.65
C VAL A 351 25.68 9.66 -1.42
N LYS A 352 26.01 9.40 -2.69
CA LYS A 352 26.56 10.38 -3.67
C LYS A 352 25.55 10.76 -4.74
N GLU A 353 24.62 9.85 -5.06
CA GLU A 353 23.66 10.01 -6.13
C GLU A 353 22.26 9.55 -5.73
N ILE A 354 21.25 10.35 -6.14
CA ILE A 354 19.84 9.99 -6.11
C ILE A 354 19.34 9.99 -7.55
N GLY A 355 18.98 8.83 -8.08
CA GLY A 355 18.60 8.65 -9.50
C GLY A 355 17.26 9.28 -9.86
N ASP A 356 16.98 9.34 -11.16
CA ASP A 356 15.75 9.90 -11.73
C ASP A 356 14.52 9.22 -11.11
N GLY A 357 13.53 10.02 -10.71
CA GLY A 357 12.27 9.52 -10.15
C GLY A 357 12.40 8.64 -8.91
N ALA A 358 13.54 8.66 -8.20
CA ALA A 358 13.83 7.72 -7.11
C ALA A 358 12.70 7.65 -6.06
N PHE A 359 12.06 8.78 -5.74
CA PHE A 359 10.93 8.88 -4.81
C PHE A 359 9.69 9.51 -5.49
N LEU A 360 9.51 9.24 -6.78
CA LEU A 360 8.32 9.66 -7.52
C LEU A 360 7.07 9.02 -6.92
N ALA A 361 5.98 9.76 -6.83
CA ALA A 361 4.69 9.32 -6.26
C ALA A 361 4.72 8.91 -4.77
N CYS A 362 5.73 9.37 -4.00
CA CYS A 362 5.71 9.26 -2.54
C CYS A 362 4.81 10.34 -1.94
N GLU A 363 3.50 10.12 -1.97
CA GLU A 363 2.47 11.13 -1.66
C GLU A 363 2.56 11.68 -0.22
N ASN A 364 2.97 10.87 0.74
CA ASN A 364 3.07 11.28 2.14
C ASN A 364 4.45 11.85 2.52
N LEU A 365 5.45 11.77 1.63
CA LEU A 365 6.76 12.37 1.86
C LEU A 365 6.70 13.89 1.69
N ALA A 366 6.52 14.62 2.79
CA ALA A 366 6.38 16.07 2.78
C ALA A 366 7.72 16.82 2.73
N SER A 367 8.78 16.17 3.17
CA SER A 367 10.12 16.77 3.18
C SER A 367 11.20 15.70 3.20
N ILE A 368 12.42 16.10 2.86
CA ILE A 368 13.60 15.23 2.91
C ILE A 368 14.83 16.01 3.36
N THR A 369 15.70 15.35 4.11
CA THR A 369 17.02 15.89 4.46
C THR A 369 18.09 15.26 3.58
N ILE A 370 18.82 16.07 2.84
CA ILE A 370 19.86 15.63 1.91
C ILE A 370 21.24 15.90 2.52
N PRO A 371 22.07 14.88 2.72
CA PRO A 371 23.42 15.04 3.26
C PRO A 371 24.35 15.76 2.26
N LYS A 372 25.44 16.36 2.78
CA LYS A 372 26.46 17.05 1.96
C LYS A 372 27.15 16.14 0.95
N SER A 373 27.12 14.85 1.18
CA SER A 373 27.77 13.84 0.34
C SER A 373 27.11 13.68 -1.02
N VAL A 374 25.82 14.08 -1.17
CA VAL A 374 25.09 13.97 -2.43
C VAL A 374 25.60 14.97 -3.43
N LEU A 375 26.09 14.45 -4.56
CA LEU A 375 26.67 15.21 -5.66
C LEU A 375 25.69 15.43 -6.81
N TYR A 376 24.72 14.51 -6.96
CA TYR A 376 23.73 14.54 -8.03
C TYR A 376 22.36 14.09 -7.55
N ILE A 377 21.31 14.80 -8.01
CA ILE A 377 19.90 14.46 -7.81
C ILE A 377 19.22 14.49 -9.18
N GLY A 378 18.70 13.34 -9.59
CA GLY A 378 18.10 13.13 -10.89
C GLY A 378 16.78 13.88 -11.10
N GLN A 379 16.29 13.82 -12.33
CA GLN A 379 15.04 14.47 -12.69
C GLN A 379 13.87 13.86 -11.92
N ARG A 380 12.98 14.69 -11.38
CA ARG A 380 11.78 14.28 -10.65
C ARG A 380 12.05 13.28 -9.49
N ALA A 381 13.29 13.24 -9.02
CA ALA A 381 13.71 12.33 -7.96
C ALA A 381 12.95 12.56 -6.65
N LEU A 382 12.61 13.81 -6.34
CA LEU A 382 12.04 14.23 -5.07
C LEU A 382 10.88 15.21 -5.28
N GLY A 383 9.82 15.10 -4.48
CA GLY A 383 8.73 16.07 -4.42
C GLY A 383 7.77 16.07 -5.61
N TYR A 384 7.78 15.01 -6.42
CA TYR A 384 6.86 14.82 -7.53
C TYR A 384 5.86 13.69 -7.25
N LEU A 385 4.58 13.95 -7.55
CA LEU A 385 3.49 12.98 -7.44
C LEU A 385 3.26 12.23 -8.76
N SER A 386 3.62 12.86 -9.87
CA SER A 386 3.65 12.24 -11.21
C SER A 386 4.66 13.01 -12.09
N ASP A 387 4.80 12.58 -13.33
CA ASP A 387 5.68 13.24 -14.30
C ASP A 387 5.41 14.76 -14.47
N SER A 388 4.20 15.21 -14.19
CA SER A 388 3.74 16.59 -14.38
C SER A 388 3.30 17.30 -13.10
N TYR A 389 3.08 16.56 -12.00
CA TYR A 389 2.55 17.13 -10.76
C TYR A 389 3.57 17.11 -9.64
N LYS A 390 3.81 18.29 -9.06
CA LYS A 390 4.63 18.46 -7.87
C LYS A 390 3.77 18.43 -6.61
N ARG A 391 4.35 17.93 -5.52
CA ARG A 391 3.74 18.03 -4.19
C ARG A 391 3.81 19.49 -3.74
N GLU A 392 2.67 20.09 -3.45
CA GLU A 392 2.61 21.43 -2.87
C GLU A 392 3.20 21.44 -1.46
N GLY A 393 4.00 22.45 -1.15
CA GLY A 393 4.64 22.59 0.15
C GLY A 393 5.75 21.57 0.45
N PHE A 394 6.32 20.91 -0.57
CA PHE A 394 7.44 20.01 -0.36
C PHE A 394 8.70 20.78 0.03
N ILE A 395 9.38 20.37 1.10
CA ILE A 395 10.54 21.04 1.67
C ILE A 395 11.80 20.18 1.54
N ILE A 396 12.88 20.78 1.05
CA ILE A 396 14.20 20.15 1.02
C ILE A 396 15.09 20.80 2.08
N TYR A 397 15.48 19.99 3.06
CA TYR A 397 16.54 20.37 4.00
C TYR A 397 17.88 19.92 3.46
N GLY A 398 18.83 20.84 3.39
CA GLY A 398 20.14 20.54 2.80
C GLY A 398 21.19 21.56 3.18
N TYR A 399 22.21 21.70 2.35
CA TYR A 399 23.35 22.57 2.60
C TYR A 399 23.54 23.51 1.42
N LYS A 400 23.98 24.74 1.70
CA LYS A 400 24.28 25.73 0.66
C LYS A 400 25.37 25.24 -0.29
N ASN A 401 25.26 25.66 -1.55
CA ASN A 401 26.17 25.31 -2.63
C ASN A 401 26.35 23.80 -2.83
N THR A 402 25.29 23.03 -2.63
CA THR A 402 25.24 21.59 -2.88
C THR A 402 24.12 21.22 -3.86
N ALA A 403 24.13 19.98 -4.34
CA ALA A 403 23.10 19.47 -5.23
C ALA A 403 21.67 19.60 -4.66
N SER A 404 21.50 19.61 -3.33
CA SER A 404 20.19 19.81 -2.70
C SER A 404 19.62 21.21 -2.92
N GLU A 405 20.45 22.25 -2.80
CA GLU A 405 20.03 23.63 -3.08
C GLU A 405 19.78 23.84 -4.57
N GLU A 406 20.66 23.33 -5.43
CA GLU A 406 20.50 23.40 -6.88
C GLU A 406 19.20 22.73 -7.34
N TYR A 407 18.94 21.52 -6.87
CA TYR A 407 17.71 20.78 -7.19
C TYR A 407 16.45 21.53 -6.72
N ALA A 408 16.46 22.08 -5.51
CA ALA A 408 15.34 22.84 -4.97
C ALA A 408 15.06 24.09 -5.84
N ASN A 409 16.10 24.84 -6.19
CA ASN A 409 16.01 26.05 -7.00
C ASN A 409 15.49 25.77 -8.42
N ILE A 410 16.05 24.76 -9.11
CA ILE A 410 15.63 24.36 -10.46
C ILE A 410 14.16 23.95 -10.48
N ASN A 411 13.73 23.23 -9.43
CA ASN A 411 12.37 22.69 -9.36
C ASN A 411 11.38 23.60 -8.62
N GLY A 412 11.83 24.72 -8.05
CA GLY A 412 10.96 25.67 -7.33
C GLY A 412 10.39 25.09 -6.04
N PHE A 413 11.13 24.22 -5.34
CA PHE A 413 10.81 23.73 -4.00
C PHE A 413 11.37 24.67 -2.93
N GLU A 414 10.73 24.67 -1.77
CA GLU A 414 11.26 25.35 -0.60
C GLU A 414 12.56 24.68 -0.14
N PHE A 415 13.60 25.48 0.07
CA PHE A 415 14.89 25.03 0.55
C PHE A 415 15.22 25.62 1.90
N ILE A 416 15.59 24.78 2.86
CA ILE A 416 16.04 25.19 4.18
C ILE A 416 17.49 24.73 4.38
N ALA A 417 18.38 25.70 4.48
CA ALA A 417 19.82 25.45 4.64
C ALA A 417 20.15 25.03 6.08
N LEU A 418 20.72 23.84 6.26
CA LEU A 418 21.14 23.30 7.55
C LEU A 418 22.44 23.91 8.07
N ASP A 419 23.23 24.53 7.22
CA ASP A 419 24.46 25.25 7.55
C ASP A 419 24.21 26.75 7.79
N GLU A 420 23.01 27.23 7.53
CA GLU A 420 22.61 28.51 8.08
C GLU A 420 22.35 28.35 9.57
N LYS A 421 23.18 28.98 10.37
CA LYS A 421 22.87 29.15 11.77
C LYS A 421 21.63 30.03 11.87
N PHE A 422 20.46 29.42 12.12
CA PHE A 422 19.28 30.19 12.52
C PHE A 422 19.57 30.74 13.91
N PHE A 423 20.08 31.96 13.95
CA PHE A 423 20.20 32.67 15.18
C PHE A 423 18.83 33.18 15.60
N SER A 424 18.39 32.85 16.79
CA SER A 424 17.18 33.43 17.36
C SER A 424 17.29 34.94 17.36
N SER A 425 16.20 35.65 17.07
CA SER A 425 16.22 37.11 17.18
C SER A 425 16.66 37.49 18.60
N GLY A 426 17.68 38.31 18.70
CA GLY A 426 18.35 38.64 19.96
C GLY A 426 19.66 37.91 20.24
N ASP A 427 19.99 36.83 19.48
CA ASP A 427 21.25 36.09 19.60
C ASP A 427 22.36 36.82 18.76
N ALA A 428 22.84 37.94 19.29
CA ALA A 428 23.77 38.82 18.59
C ALA A 428 25.19 38.23 18.54
N ASN A 429 25.55 37.32 19.45
CA ASN A 429 26.88 36.71 19.48
C ASN A 429 26.94 35.35 18.73
N GLY A 430 25.77 34.80 18.34
CA GLY A 430 25.64 33.55 17.60
C GLY A 430 26.01 32.30 18.37
N ASP A 431 25.80 32.27 19.70
CA ASP A 431 26.06 31.09 20.52
C ASP A 431 24.85 30.17 20.69
N GLY A 432 23.71 30.52 20.08
CA GLY A 432 22.46 29.75 20.12
C GLY A 432 21.56 30.09 21.31
N SER A 433 21.88 31.08 22.13
CA SER A 433 21.13 31.46 23.32
C SER A 433 20.94 32.96 23.39
N VAL A 434 19.71 33.42 23.65
CA VAL A 434 19.44 34.84 23.85
C VAL A 434 19.57 35.19 25.35
N ASN A 435 20.64 35.89 25.70
CA ASN A 435 20.97 36.17 27.09
C ASN A 435 21.77 37.50 27.29
N ALA A 436 22.31 37.71 28.49
CA ALA A 436 23.03 38.94 28.81
C ALA A 436 24.31 39.13 27.99
N LYS A 437 24.93 38.05 27.43
CA LYS A 437 26.10 38.18 26.58
C LYS A 437 25.78 38.86 25.26
N ASP A 438 24.59 38.60 24.70
CA ASP A 438 24.15 39.22 23.44
C ASP A 438 23.92 40.70 23.63
N ARG A 439 23.27 41.07 24.73
CA ARG A 439 23.10 42.48 25.11
C ARG A 439 24.46 43.17 25.27
N MET A 440 25.43 42.51 25.90
CA MET A 440 26.78 43.01 26.04
C MET A 440 27.48 43.17 24.68
N MET A 441 27.37 42.14 23.83
CA MET A 441 27.92 42.16 22.46
C MET A 441 27.35 43.30 21.67
N LEU A 442 26.03 43.46 21.62
CA LEU A 442 25.36 44.55 20.93
C LEU A 442 25.73 45.93 21.48
N THR A 443 25.89 46.05 22.82
CA THR A 443 26.33 47.31 23.45
C THR A 443 27.73 47.70 23.01
N ARG A 444 28.68 46.77 22.97
CA ARG A 444 30.07 46.99 22.56
C ARG A 444 30.18 47.27 21.06
N TYR A 445 29.39 46.57 20.24
CA TYR A 445 29.26 46.85 18.81
C TYR A 445 28.81 48.30 18.56
N LEU A 446 27.73 48.76 19.20
CA LEU A 446 27.22 50.13 19.05
C LEU A 446 28.18 51.18 19.57
N ALA A 447 28.98 50.83 20.59
CA ALA A 447 30.04 51.68 21.10
C ALA A 447 31.33 51.63 20.26
N LYS A 448 31.38 50.89 19.15
CA LYS A 448 32.51 50.72 18.25
C LYS A 448 33.81 50.27 18.94
N TRP A 449 33.67 49.35 19.93
CA TRP A 449 34.84 48.76 20.57
C TRP A 449 35.57 47.84 19.61
N SER A 450 36.89 47.89 19.62
CA SER A 450 37.73 46.99 18.84
C SER A 450 37.47 45.53 19.26
N SER A 451 37.44 44.59 18.30
CA SER A 451 37.11 43.18 18.46
C SER A 451 35.62 42.85 18.64
N TYR A 452 34.73 43.86 18.49
CA TYR A 452 33.28 43.67 18.55
C TYR A 452 32.57 44.12 17.26
N GLU A 453 33.29 44.12 16.16
CA GLU A 453 32.83 44.56 14.84
C GLU A 453 31.95 43.46 14.16
N ASN A 454 32.21 42.19 14.49
CA ASN A 454 31.52 41.04 13.91
C ASN A 454 30.39 40.55 14.84
N ILE A 455 29.19 41.08 14.65
CA ILE A 455 27.97 40.55 15.29
C ILE A 455 27.05 39.98 14.24
N ASN A 456 26.12 39.14 14.66
CA ASN A 456 25.06 38.69 13.79
C ASN A 456 24.03 39.82 13.59
N MET A 457 24.15 40.55 12.49
CA MET A 457 23.33 41.73 12.18
C MET A 457 21.83 41.36 12.09
N THR A 458 21.51 40.20 11.47
CA THR A 458 20.13 39.73 11.31
C THR A 458 19.45 39.42 12.63
N SER A 459 20.17 38.83 13.58
CA SER A 459 19.65 38.51 14.92
C SER A 459 19.70 39.73 15.85
N ALA A 460 20.64 40.64 15.63
CA ALA A 460 20.79 41.86 16.43
C ALA A 460 19.71 42.90 16.11
N ASP A 461 19.18 42.92 14.89
CA ASP A 461 17.99 43.70 14.51
C ASP A 461 16.72 42.98 15.06
N VAL A 462 16.43 43.26 16.32
CA VAL A 462 15.33 42.57 17.04
C VAL A 462 13.96 43.18 16.75
N ASN A 463 13.87 44.33 16.14
CA ASN A 463 12.62 44.97 15.72
C ASN A 463 12.36 44.88 14.23
N LYS A 464 13.29 44.26 13.45
CA LYS A 464 13.16 44.05 12.01
C LYS A 464 12.95 45.34 11.21
N ASP A 465 13.53 46.49 11.67
CA ASP A 465 13.47 47.77 10.93
C ASP A 465 14.62 47.95 9.91
N GLY A 466 15.50 46.95 9.80
CA GLY A 466 16.64 46.91 8.87
C GLY A 466 17.92 47.61 9.39
N GLU A 467 17.88 48.18 10.59
CA GLU A 467 19.02 48.85 11.22
C GLU A 467 19.33 48.26 12.60
N VAL A 468 20.58 47.97 12.87
CA VAL A 468 21.04 47.60 14.21
C VAL A 468 21.51 48.83 14.99
N ASN A 469 20.69 49.26 15.95
CA ASN A 469 20.92 50.52 16.65
C ASN A 469 20.52 50.47 18.16
N ALA A 470 20.41 51.62 18.80
CA ALA A 470 20.09 51.73 20.22
C ALA A 470 18.69 51.21 20.56
N LYS A 471 17.73 51.18 19.61
CA LYS A 471 16.39 50.63 19.81
C LYS A 471 16.45 49.13 20.07
N ASP A 472 17.23 48.39 19.27
CA ASP A 472 17.41 46.94 19.38
C ASP A 472 18.00 46.58 20.74
N ARG A 473 19.03 47.29 21.14
CA ARG A 473 19.62 47.09 22.46
C ARG A 473 18.59 47.35 23.60
N MET A 474 17.74 48.37 23.45
CA MET A 474 16.68 48.66 24.43
C MET A 474 15.67 47.54 24.43
N ILE A 475 15.19 47.06 23.28
CA ILE A 475 14.22 45.99 23.15
C ILE A 475 14.78 44.70 23.78
N LEU A 476 16.00 44.32 23.39
CA LEU A 476 16.67 43.13 23.94
C LEU A 476 16.84 43.24 25.46
N THR A 477 17.17 44.44 25.99
CA THR A 477 17.29 44.66 27.41
C THR A 477 15.96 44.45 28.12
N ARG A 478 14.85 44.96 27.57
CA ARG A 478 13.50 44.80 28.11
C ARG A 478 13.01 43.35 28.00
N HIS A 479 13.31 42.66 26.92
CA HIS A 479 13.02 41.25 26.73
C HIS A 479 13.71 40.39 27.80
N LEU A 480 15.00 40.57 28.00
CA LEU A 480 15.76 39.84 29.01
C LEU A 480 15.29 40.14 30.44
N ALA A 481 14.78 41.35 30.70
CA ALA A 481 14.18 41.75 31.97
C ALA A 481 12.71 41.31 32.09
N LYS A 482 12.14 40.61 31.11
CA LYS A 482 10.75 40.14 31.04
C LYS A 482 9.69 41.24 31.26
N TRP A 483 9.95 42.44 30.70
CA TRP A 483 8.99 43.53 30.74
C TRP A 483 7.72 43.19 29.95
N ASN A 484 6.58 43.63 30.47
CA ASN A 484 5.31 43.46 29.78
C ASN A 484 5.36 44.16 28.41
N GLY A 485 4.89 43.47 27.33
CA GLY A 485 5.00 43.94 25.96
C GLY A 485 6.31 43.60 25.25
N TYR A 486 7.29 42.98 25.94
CA TYR A 486 8.61 42.58 25.37
C TYR A 486 8.90 41.09 25.60
N ILE A 487 7.86 40.27 25.69
CA ILE A 487 8.01 38.83 26.04
C ILE A 487 8.54 38.01 24.86
N SER A 488 8.25 38.42 23.62
CA SER A 488 8.67 37.70 22.39
C SER A 488 9.65 38.53 21.54
N LEU A 489 10.50 37.82 20.80
CA LEU A 489 11.35 38.35 19.75
C LEU A 489 11.09 37.53 18.46
N PRO A 490 11.15 38.14 17.23
CA PRO A 490 11.34 39.58 17.01
C PRO A 490 10.21 40.44 17.61
N TYR A 491 10.54 41.68 17.95
CA TYR A 491 9.57 42.63 18.47
C TYR A 491 8.75 43.25 17.36
N THR A 492 7.45 43.08 17.37
CA THR A 492 6.55 43.55 16.31
C THR A 492 5.73 44.81 16.69
N GLY A 493 6.00 45.43 17.83
CA GLY A 493 5.36 46.62 18.28
C GLY A 493 4.28 46.42 19.33
#